data_dcbd5e98535a8302586133d8bca27fa0
#
_entry.id   dcbd5e98535a8302586133d8bca27fa0
#
_cell.length_a   1.000
_cell.length_b   1.000
_cell.length_c   1.000
_cell.angle_alpha   90.00
_cell.angle_beta   90.00
_cell.angle_gamma   90.00
#
_symmetry.space_group_name_H-M   'P 1'
#
loop_
_entity.id
_entity.type
_entity.pdbx_description
1 polymer ?
#
loop_
_entity_poly.entity_id
_entity_poly.type
_entity_poly.pdbx_seq_one_letter_code
_entity_poly.pdbx_strand_id
1 'polypeptide(L)'
;KDRIVGMVITHGHEDHIGAIPYLLKDIDIPVYGTRLTLGLVENKLKEHGIKGDLRTIKAGDKIQLGCFDVETIRTTHSIADSICLAITTPAGLVFHSGDFKIDYTPIDGEPIDFSKLAELGKKGVTLMLCDSTNAIRPGFTASERVVGETLENIFRNAKTRIIIATFSSNVHRGQKIIDNAVKFGRKVAVSGRSMENVVALAIELGYLEIPPGTLVDLKMTRNIPDDKLVIITPGSQGEPMSALSRIASGEHKSVKLKKGDMVILSSTPVPGNEKTVSNV
;
A
#
# COMPACT_ATOMS: atom_id res chain seq x y z
N LYS A 1 20.95 5.87 -22.94
CA LYS A 1 19.50 6.14 -22.91
C LYS A 1 18.76 5.39 -24.01
N ASP A 2 19.26 5.38 -25.24
CA ASP A 2 18.62 4.85 -26.46
C ASP A 2 18.36 3.32 -26.46
N ARG A 3 18.86 2.60 -25.46
CA ARG A 3 18.66 1.15 -25.29
C ARG A 3 17.57 0.80 -24.25
N ILE A 4 17.02 1.78 -23.55
CA ILE A 4 15.96 1.57 -22.57
C ILE A 4 14.62 1.69 -23.30
N VAL A 5 13.85 0.61 -23.35
CA VAL A 5 12.61 0.52 -24.13
C VAL A 5 11.35 0.71 -23.30
N GLY A 6 11.48 0.72 -21.98
CA GLY A 6 10.37 0.92 -21.06
C GLY A 6 10.73 0.55 -19.62
N MET A 7 9.81 0.83 -18.72
CA MET A 7 9.87 0.50 -17.30
C MET A 7 8.63 -0.27 -16.90
N VAL A 8 8.77 -1.36 -16.16
CA VAL A 8 7.64 -2.12 -15.61
C VAL A 8 7.71 -2.06 -14.09
N ILE A 9 6.64 -1.57 -13.47
CA ILE A 9 6.53 -1.40 -12.02
C ILE A 9 5.67 -2.51 -11.43
N THR A 10 6.19 -3.22 -10.44
CA THR A 10 5.53 -4.34 -9.81
C THR A 10 4.40 -3.93 -8.89
N HIS A 11 4.54 -2.81 -8.17
CA HIS A 11 3.54 -2.26 -7.25
C HIS A 11 3.87 -0.81 -6.85
N GLY A 12 2.91 -0.15 -6.19
CA GLY A 12 2.94 1.28 -5.94
C GLY A 12 3.51 1.73 -4.59
N HIS A 13 4.36 0.95 -3.90
CA HIS A 13 5.05 1.44 -2.71
C HIS A 13 6.09 2.51 -3.04
N GLU A 14 6.36 3.38 -2.06
CA GLU A 14 7.21 4.57 -2.24
C GLU A 14 8.63 4.24 -2.68
N ASP A 15 9.22 3.20 -2.14
CA ASP A 15 10.58 2.73 -2.47
C ASP A 15 10.69 2.18 -3.90
N HIS A 16 9.57 1.82 -4.51
CA HIS A 16 9.51 1.38 -5.91
C HIS A 16 9.16 2.50 -6.90
N ILE A 17 8.35 3.49 -6.48
CA ILE A 17 7.86 4.53 -7.40
C ILE A 17 8.43 5.93 -7.13
N GLY A 18 9.04 6.16 -5.97
CA GLY A 18 9.46 7.49 -5.53
C GLY A 18 10.49 8.15 -6.43
N ALA A 19 11.36 7.38 -7.08
CA ALA A 19 12.41 7.88 -7.97
C ALA A 19 11.94 8.10 -9.43
N ILE A 20 10.75 7.62 -9.81
CA ILE A 20 10.26 7.70 -11.20
C ILE A 20 10.26 9.12 -11.74
N PRO A 21 9.77 10.17 -11.02
CA PRO A 21 9.78 11.52 -11.55
C PRO A 21 11.19 12.03 -11.87
N TYR A 22 12.18 11.64 -11.08
CA TYR A 22 13.57 12.05 -11.32
C TYR A 22 14.15 11.38 -12.56
N LEU A 23 13.85 10.10 -12.77
CA LEU A 23 14.29 9.38 -13.95
C LEU A 23 13.66 9.91 -15.23
N LEU A 24 12.34 10.16 -15.20
CA LEU A 24 11.59 10.62 -16.39
C LEU A 24 11.91 12.08 -16.78
N LYS A 25 12.62 12.85 -15.94
CA LYS A 25 13.21 14.14 -16.37
C LYS A 25 14.32 13.94 -17.40
N ASP A 26 15.02 12.82 -17.33
CA ASP A 26 16.21 12.55 -18.12
C ASP A 26 15.97 11.57 -19.28
N ILE A 27 14.93 10.74 -19.19
CA ILE A 27 14.65 9.66 -20.14
C ILE A 27 13.15 9.63 -20.41
N ASP A 28 12.78 9.76 -21.70
CA ASP A 28 11.41 9.61 -22.15
C ASP A 28 11.17 8.15 -22.55
N ILE A 29 10.48 7.40 -21.68
CA ILE A 29 10.17 5.98 -21.87
C ILE A 29 8.77 5.67 -21.34
N PRO A 30 8.06 4.69 -21.92
CA PRO A 30 6.79 4.24 -21.38
C PRO A 30 6.98 3.55 -20.02
N VAL A 31 6.06 3.82 -19.09
CA VAL A 31 5.98 3.19 -17.76
C VAL A 31 4.75 2.31 -17.71
N TYR A 32 4.95 1.02 -17.51
CA TYR A 32 3.91 0.02 -17.38
C TYR A 32 3.67 -0.29 -15.91
N GLY A 33 2.43 -0.39 -15.50
CA GLY A 33 2.07 -0.76 -14.13
C GLY A 33 0.58 -1.05 -14.02
N THR A 34 0.18 -1.57 -12.89
CA THR A 34 -1.23 -1.81 -12.60
C THR A 34 -1.94 -0.49 -12.30
N ARG A 35 -3.26 -0.53 -12.30
CA ARG A 35 -4.11 0.66 -12.26
C ARG A 35 -3.86 1.53 -11.03
N LEU A 36 -3.79 0.92 -9.84
CA LEU A 36 -3.48 1.65 -8.60
C LEU A 36 -2.04 2.17 -8.62
N THR A 37 -1.10 1.34 -9.04
CA THR A 37 0.33 1.71 -9.15
C THR A 37 0.52 2.94 -10.03
N LEU A 38 -0.06 2.94 -11.23
CA LEU A 38 0.06 4.07 -12.14
C LEU A 38 -0.68 5.32 -11.65
N GLY A 39 -1.80 5.18 -10.96
CA GLY A 39 -2.47 6.33 -10.34
C GLY A 39 -1.58 7.01 -9.28
N LEU A 40 -0.85 6.21 -8.47
CA LEU A 40 0.12 6.75 -7.52
C LEU A 40 1.32 7.40 -8.22
N VAL A 41 1.84 6.78 -9.29
CA VAL A 41 2.89 7.36 -10.14
C VAL A 41 2.43 8.68 -10.76
N GLU A 42 1.22 8.73 -11.31
CA GLU A 42 0.66 9.93 -11.92
C GLU A 42 0.59 11.10 -10.93
N ASN A 43 0.15 10.84 -9.70
CA ASN A 43 0.13 11.85 -8.65
C ASN A 43 1.53 12.41 -8.37
N LYS A 44 2.55 11.55 -8.31
CA LYS A 44 3.94 11.98 -8.15
C LYS A 44 4.44 12.79 -9.34
N LEU A 45 4.13 12.37 -10.55
CA LEU A 45 4.51 13.12 -11.76
C LEU A 45 3.86 14.51 -11.78
N LYS A 46 2.59 14.62 -11.38
CA LYS A 46 1.88 15.90 -11.23
C LYS A 46 2.56 16.83 -10.22
N GLU A 47 3.00 16.30 -9.06
CA GLU A 47 3.73 17.06 -8.05
C GLU A 47 5.05 17.65 -8.60
N HIS A 48 5.70 16.95 -9.53
CA HIS A 48 6.94 17.36 -10.19
C HIS A 48 6.74 18.12 -11.52
N GLY A 49 5.49 18.32 -11.94
CA GLY A 49 5.18 19.00 -13.22
C GLY A 49 5.61 18.21 -14.47
N ILE A 50 5.67 16.88 -14.36
CA ILE A 50 6.12 15.97 -15.42
C ILE A 50 4.91 15.25 -16.03
N LYS A 51 4.94 15.08 -17.35
CA LYS A 51 4.03 14.17 -18.07
C LYS A 51 4.78 12.88 -18.38
N GLY A 52 4.15 11.73 -18.16
CA GLY A 52 4.71 10.41 -18.50
C GLY A 52 3.79 9.66 -19.45
N ASP A 53 4.36 8.77 -20.27
CA ASP A 53 3.60 7.77 -21.03
C ASP A 53 3.30 6.60 -20.11
N LEU A 54 2.12 6.63 -19.45
CA LEU A 54 1.68 5.62 -18.47
C LEU A 54 0.77 4.60 -19.16
N ARG A 55 1.17 3.33 -19.13
CA ARG A 55 0.47 2.23 -19.81
C ARG A 55 -0.03 1.20 -18.81
N THR A 56 -1.33 1.13 -18.64
CA THR A 56 -1.95 0.21 -17.67
C THR A 56 -1.87 -1.23 -18.14
N ILE A 57 -1.42 -2.09 -17.23
CA ILE A 57 -1.40 -3.55 -17.36
C ILE A 57 -2.10 -4.17 -16.14
N LYS A 58 -2.46 -5.44 -16.26
CA LYS A 58 -3.05 -6.23 -15.17
C LYS A 58 -2.37 -7.60 -15.07
N ALA A 59 -2.58 -8.30 -13.98
CA ALA A 59 -2.11 -9.67 -13.84
C ALA A 59 -2.65 -10.56 -14.99
N GLY A 60 -1.77 -11.36 -15.58
CA GLY A 60 -2.02 -12.19 -16.76
C GLY A 60 -1.71 -11.54 -18.10
N ASP A 61 -1.42 -10.25 -18.14
CA ASP A 61 -1.04 -9.58 -19.40
C ASP A 61 0.38 -9.97 -19.83
N LYS A 62 0.58 -9.93 -21.15
CA LYS A 62 1.88 -10.12 -21.78
C LYS A 62 2.22 -8.88 -22.61
N ILE A 63 3.39 -8.34 -22.36
CA ILE A 63 3.90 -7.18 -23.11
C ILE A 63 5.27 -7.50 -23.70
N GLN A 64 5.54 -6.97 -24.88
CA GLN A 64 6.83 -7.11 -25.50
C GLN A 64 7.61 -5.80 -25.43
N LEU A 65 8.81 -5.86 -24.88
CA LEU A 65 9.73 -4.73 -24.70
C LEU A 65 11.06 -5.06 -25.38
N GLY A 66 11.18 -4.68 -26.65
CA GLY A 66 12.34 -5.07 -27.46
C GLY A 66 12.43 -6.59 -27.60
N CYS A 67 13.51 -7.21 -27.10
CA CYS A 67 13.72 -8.66 -27.11
C CYS A 67 13.16 -9.37 -25.87
N PHE A 68 12.46 -8.66 -24.97
CA PHE A 68 11.92 -9.22 -23.74
C PHE A 68 10.41 -9.44 -23.88
N ASP A 69 9.96 -10.67 -23.60
CA ASP A 69 8.53 -10.97 -23.41
C ASP A 69 8.27 -10.98 -21.91
N VAL A 70 7.50 -10.01 -21.42
CA VAL A 70 7.20 -9.83 -20.01
C VAL A 70 5.76 -10.28 -19.75
N GLU A 71 5.58 -11.30 -18.94
CA GLU A 71 4.29 -11.79 -18.47
C GLU A 71 4.10 -11.37 -17.01
N THR A 72 2.97 -10.75 -16.71
CA THR A 72 2.61 -10.29 -15.37
C THR A 72 1.83 -11.37 -14.64
N ILE A 73 2.13 -11.58 -13.36
CA ILE A 73 1.56 -12.66 -12.56
C ILE A 73 1.02 -12.05 -11.27
N ARG A 74 -0.22 -12.41 -10.90
CA ARG A 74 -0.80 -11.94 -9.65
C ARG A 74 0.01 -12.42 -8.45
N THR A 75 0.32 -11.48 -7.55
CA THR A 75 0.88 -11.76 -6.23
C THR A 75 0.03 -11.11 -5.14
N THR A 76 0.28 -11.48 -3.89
CA THR A 76 -0.31 -10.85 -2.71
C THR A 76 0.75 -10.05 -1.97
N HIS A 77 0.42 -8.82 -1.61
CA HIS A 77 1.27 -7.92 -0.87
C HIS A 77 0.42 -6.98 0.02
N SER A 78 1.04 -6.03 0.71
CA SER A 78 0.34 -5.05 1.56
C SER A 78 -0.34 -3.91 0.78
N ILE A 79 -0.20 -3.88 -0.54
CA ILE A 79 -0.87 -2.96 -1.46
C ILE A 79 -1.60 -3.75 -2.55
N ALA A 80 -2.75 -3.26 -2.98
CA ALA A 80 -3.53 -3.88 -4.04
C ALA A 80 -2.80 -3.88 -5.39
N ASP A 81 -3.21 -4.77 -6.28
CA ASP A 81 -2.71 -4.89 -7.66
C ASP A 81 -1.23 -5.23 -7.80
N SER A 82 -0.57 -5.75 -6.78
CA SER A 82 0.83 -6.17 -6.89
C SER A 82 0.99 -7.33 -7.88
N ILE A 83 2.09 -7.30 -8.65
CA ILE A 83 2.42 -8.31 -9.65
C ILE A 83 3.86 -8.78 -9.52
N CYS A 84 4.08 -10.05 -9.84
CA CYS A 84 5.39 -10.61 -10.20
C CYS A 84 5.58 -10.53 -11.72
N LEU A 85 6.81 -10.66 -12.18
CA LEU A 85 7.16 -10.63 -13.60
C LEU A 85 7.90 -11.91 -14.01
N ALA A 86 7.43 -12.56 -15.07
CA ALA A 86 8.17 -13.58 -15.78
C ALA A 86 8.70 -12.97 -17.08
N ILE A 87 10.01 -12.81 -17.17
CA ILE A 87 10.68 -12.11 -18.26
C ILE A 87 11.43 -13.14 -19.10
N THR A 88 10.88 -13.48 -20.25
CA THR A 88 11.56 -14.33 -21.23
C THR A 88 12.54 -13.48 -22.03
N THR A 89 13.79 -13.92 -22.05
CA THR A 89 14.90 -13.26 -22.75
C THR A 89 15.57 -14.23 -23.70
N PRO A 90 16.40 -13.77 -24.65
CA PRO A 90 17.23 -14.68 -25.47
C PRO A 90 18.18 -15.58 -24.67
N ALA A 91 18.52 -15.21 -23.43
CA ALA A 91 19.42 -15.96 -22.57
C ALA A 91 18.67 -16.90 -21.57
N GLY A 92 17.35 -16.84 -21.53
CA GLY A 92 16.54 -17.66 -20.64
C GLY A 92 15.44 -16.89 -19.92
N LEU A 93 14.79 -17.57 -18.97
CA LEU A 93 13.68 -17.03 -18.21
C LEU A 93 14.17 -16.39 -16.89
N VAL A 94 13.88 -15.13 -16.70
CA VAL A 94 14.08 -14.41 -15.44
C VAL A 94 12.73 -14.28 -14.72
N PHE A 95 12.69 -14.64 -13.45
CA PHE A 95 11.52 -14.39 -12.59
C PHE A 95 11.86 -13.29 -11.58
N HIS A 96 11.03 -12.23 -11.54
CA HIS A 96 11.13 -11.16 -10.57
C HIS A 96 9.88 -11.18 -9.69
N SER A 97 10.05 -11.47 -8.39
CA SER A 97 8.92 -11.62 -7.48
C SER A 97 8.16 -10.31 -7.19
N GLY A 98 8.80 -9.15 -7.40
CA GLY A 98 8.37 -7.96 -6.68
C GLY A 98 8.42 -8.21 -5.17
N ASP A 99 7.74 -7.38 -4.40
CA ASP A 99 7.48 -7.65 -2.99
C ASP A 99 6.26 -8.55 -2.86
N PHE A 100 6.33 -9.55 -2.01
CA PHE A 100 5.24 -10.50 -1.88
C PHE A 100 5.08 -11.03 -0.45
N LYS A 101 3.88 -11.51 -0.19
CA LYS A 101 3.53 -12.28 0.98
C LYS A 101 2.70 -13.48 0.53
N ILE A 102 3.01 -14.67 0.98
CA ILE A 102 2.15 -15.82 0.75
C ILE A 102 0.98 -15.74 1.72
N ASP A 103 -0.19 -15.35 1.21
CA ASP A 103 -1.44 -15.30 1.95
C ASP A 103 -2.47 -16.18 1.23
N TYR A 104 -2.91 -17.26 1.89
CA TYR A 104 -3.91 -18.19 1.35
C TYR A 104 -5.35 -17.70 1.52
N THR A 105 -5.56 -16.66 2.32
CA THR A 105 -6.86 -16.06 2.62
C THR A 105 -6.78 -14.53 2.57
N PRO A 106 -6.36 -13.98 1.40
CA PRO A 106 -6.25 -12.54 1.24
C PRO A 106 -7.62 -11.87 1.33
N ILE A 107 -7.63 -10.57 1.62
CA ILE A 107 -8.86 -9.80 1.81
C ILE A 107 -9.64 -9.65 0.49
N ASP A 108 -8.93 -9.48 -0.61
CA ASP A 108 -9.48 -9.35 -1.97
C ASP A 108 -9.93 -10.69 -2.58
N GLY A 109 -9.76 -11.79 -1.85
CA GLY A 109 -10.23 -13.12 -2.24
C GLY A 109 -9.32 -13.87 -3.22
N GLU A 110 -8.32 -13.23 -3.78
CA GLU A 110 -7.49 -13.81 -4.85
C GLU A 110 -6.05 -14.03 -4.38
N PRO A 111 -5.65 -15.28 -4.08
CA PRO A 111 -4.28 -15.60 -3.67
C PRO A 111 -3.28 -15.41 -4.82
N ILE A 112 -1.99 -15.50 -4.50
CA ILE A 112 -0.93 -15.56 -5.51
C ILE A 112 -1.22 -16.67 -6.53
N ASP A 113 -0.90 -16.43 -7.80
CA ASP A 113 -1.14 -17.43 -8.86
C ASP A 113 -0.10 -18.56 -8.80
N PHE A 114 -0.32 -19.48 -7.84
CA PHE A 114 0.53 -20.67 -7.68
C PHE A 114 0.58 -21.57 -8.91
N SER A 115 -0.51 -21.62 -9.69
CA SER A 115 -0.58 -22.44 -10.90
C SER A 115 0.43 -21.94 -11.93
N LYS A 116 0.47 -20.61 -12.11
CA LYS A 116 1.43 -19.98 -13.02
C LYS A 116 2.86 -20.12 -12.51
N LEU A 117 3.10 -19.96 -11.21
CA LEU A 117 4.42 -20.19 -10.64
C LEU A 117 4.91 -21.62 -10.83
N ALA A 118 4.02 -22.60 -10.67
CA ALA A 118 4.36 -24.02 -10.91
C ALA A 118 4.67 -24.30 -12.39
N GLU A 119 3.92 -23.67 -13.32
CA GLU A 119 4.21 -23.74 -14.76
C GLU A 119 5.62 -23.22 -15.09
N LEU A 120 5.97 -22.03 -14.55
CA LEU A 120 7.31 -21.45 -14.74
C LEU A 120 8.41 -22.32 -14.15
N GLY A 121 8.17 -22.88 -12.96
CA GLY A 121 9.10 -23.81 -12.33
C GLY A 121 9.36 -25.07 -13.18
N LYS A 122 8.32 -25.63 -13.82
CA LYS A 122 8.45 -26.75 -14.75
C LYS A 122 9.19 -26.36 -16.05
N LYS A 123 8.97 -25.14 -16.54
CA LYS A 123 9.66 -24.61 -17.73
C LYS A 123 11.16 -24.40 -17.46
N GLY A 124 11.52 -24.13 -16.22
CA GLY A 124 12.88 -23.82 -15.79
C GLY A 124 13.12 -22.31 -15.75
N VAL A 125 13.49 -21.82 -14.56
CA VAL A 125 13.86 -20.42 -14.33
C VAL A 125 15.37 -20.30 -14.29
N THR A 126 15.93 -19.49 -15.17
CA THR A 126 17.37 -19.28 -15.27
C THR A 126 17.90 -18.37 -14.16
N LEU A 127 17.14 -17.32 -13.82
CA LEU A 127 17.47 -16.38 -12.76
C LEU A 127 16.22 -16.00 -11.98
N MET A 128 16.30 -16.05 -10.66
CA MET A 128 15.23 -15.59 -9.75
C MET A 128 15.71 -14.37 -8.97
N LEU A 129 15.01 -13.25 -9.12
CA LEU A 129 15.15 -12.05 -8.32
C LEU A 129 14.02 -12.08 -7.29
N CYS A 130 14.33 -12.45 -6.06
CA CYS A 130 13.33 -12.73 -5.03
C CYS A 130 13.42 -11.73 -3.87
N ASP A 131 12.28 -11.20 -3.47
CA ASP A 131 12.14 -10.49 -2.19
C ASP A 131 12.63 -11.42 -1.05
N SER A 132 13.48 -10.88 -0.21
CA SER A 132 14.05 -11.58 0.94
C SER A 132 13.82 -10.85 2.27
N THR A 133 12.88 -9.93 2.29
CA THR A 133 12.46 -9.22 3.51
C THR A 133 12.01 -10.22 4.57
N ASN A 134 12.58 -10.12 5.77
CA ASN A 134 12.36 -11.05 6.87
C ASN A 134 12.82 -12.52 6.63
N ALA A 135 13.58 -12.82 5.60
CA ALA A 135 14.04 -14.20 5.30
C ALA A 135 14.81 -14.87 6.45
N ILE A 136 15.48 -14.08 7.30
CA ILE A 136 16.20 -14.56 8.49
C ILE A 136 15.30 -14.75 9.73
N ARG A 137 14.04 -14.33 9.68
CA ARG A 137 13.11 -14.48 10.82
C ARG A 137 12.39 -15.82 10.74
N PRO A 138 12.44 -16.66 11.79
CA PRO A 138 11.70 -17.92 11.78
C PRO A 138 10.19 -17.66 11.83
N GLY A 139 9.42 -18.56 11.19
CA GLY A 139 7.97 -18.51 11.16
C GLY A 139 7.41 -18.03 9.81
N PHE A 140 6.24 -17.42 9.85
CA PHE A 140 5.51 -16.93 8.68
C PHE A 140 4.73 -15.66 9.01
N THR A 141 4.42 -14.87 7.98
CA THR A 141 3.59 -13.68 8.12
C THR A 141 2.11 -14.09 8.17
N ALA A 142 1.39 -13.65 9.21
CA ALA A 142 -0.04 -13.92 9.35
C ALA A 142 -0.85 -13.28 8.21
N SER A 143 -2.01 -13.90 7.90
CA SER A 143 -2.96 -13.34 6.95
C SER A 143 -3.52 -11.99 7.41
N GLU A 144 -3.84 -11.12 6.48
CA GLU A 144 -4.55 -9.87 6.74
C GLU A 144 -5.94 -10.10 7.39
N ARG A 145 -6.53 -11.27 7.23
CA ARG A 145 -7.77 -11.66 7.90
C ARG A 145 -7.65 -11.60 9.43
N VAL A 146 -6.55 -12.11 9.98
CA VAL A 146 -6.29 -12.08 11.44
C VAL A 146 -6.25 -10.65 11.98
N VAL A 147 -5.67 -9.74 11.20
CA VAL A 147 -5.64 -8.31 11.55
C VAL A 147 -7.05 -7.74 11.54
N GLY A 148 -7.88 -8.13 10.59
CA GLY A 148 -9.29 -7.72 10.53
C GLY A 148 -10.08 -8.12 11.78
N GLU A 149 -9.91 -9.35 12.24
CA GLU A 149 -10.54 -9.86 13.48
C GLU A 149 -10.07 -9.11 14.72
N THR A 150 -8.78 -8.80 14.81
CA THR A 150 -8.20 -8.00 15.90
C THR A 150 -8.78 -6.58 15.92
N LEU A 151 -8.85 -5.92 14.74
CA LEU A 151 -9.46 -4.61 14.63
C LEU A 151 -10.94 -4.64 15.06
N GLU A 152 -11.70 -5.63 14.61
CA GLU A 152 -13.10 -5.76 15.03
C GLU A 152 -13.25 -5.85 16.56
N ASN A 153 -12.44 -6.66 17.21
CA ASN A 153 -12.46 -6.77 18.66
C ASN A 153 -12.10 -5.44 19.36
N ILE A 154 -11.14 -4.70 18.83
CA ILE A 154 -10.80 -3.37 19.33
C ILE A 154 -11.98 -2.42 19.19
N PHE A 155 -12.58 -2.32 18.02
CA PHE A 155 -13.71 -1.43 17.76
C PHE A 155 -14.93 -1.75 18.61
N ARG A 156 -15.21 -3.03 18.86
CA ARG A 156 -16.31 -3.49 19.72
C ARG A 156 -16.16 -3.01 21.15
N ASN A 157 -14.94 -2.97 21.66
CA ASN A 157 -14.65 -2.67 23.06
C ASN A 157 -14.27 -1.21 23.32
N ALA A 158 -13.90 -0.46 22.27
CA ALA A 158 -13.46 0.93 22.39
C ALA A 158 -14.63 1.85 22.75
N LYS A 159 -14.50 2.56 23.87
CA LYS A 159 -15.48 3.56 24.37
C LYS A 159 -14.99 5.00 24.16
N THR A 160 -13.88 5.17 23.47
CA THR A 160 -13.20 6.43 23.27
C THR A 160 -12.87 6.63 21.79
N ARG A 161 -12.24 7.75 21.46
CA ARG A 161 -11.73 8.03 20.14
C ARG A 161 -10.61 7.05 19.78
N ILE A 162 -10.62 6.57 18.55
CA ILE A 162 -9.61 5.68 18.02
C ILE A 162 -8.74 6.45 17.03
N ILE A 163 -7.42 6.38 17.18
CA ILE A 163 -6.44 6.92 16.23
C ILE A 163 -5.63 5.73 15.71
N ILE A 164 -5.72 5.46 14.42
CA ILE A 164 -5.04 4.30 13.81
C ILE A 164 -3.99 4.78 12.83
N ALA A 165 -2.74 4.42 13.11
CA ALA A 165 -1.64 4.64 12.18
C ALA A 165 -1.40 3.39 11.33
N THR A 166 -1.32 3.59 10.03
CA THR A 166 -1.04 2.54 9.04
C THR A 166 -0.27 3.14 7.85
N PHE A 167 0.26 2.29 6.99
CA PHE A 167 0.82 2.73 5.72
C PHE A 167 -0.28 3.35 4.83
N SER A 168 0.00 4.49 4.24
CA SER A 168 -0.95 5.17 3.34
C SER A 168 -1.35 4.29 2.15
N SER A 169 -0.41 3.51 1.64
CA SER A 169 -0.59 2.61 0.50
C SER A 169 -1.37 1.33 0.82
N ASN A 170 -1.54 0.99 2.11
CA ASN A 170 -2.29 -0.22 2.49
C ASN A 170 -3.81 0.01 2.43
N VAL A 171 -4.32 0.04 1.20
CA VAL A 171 -5.74 0.28 0.90
C VAL A 171 -6.64 -0.77 1.53
N HIS A 172 -6.22 -2.04 1.54
CA HIS A 172 -6.98 -3.14 2.16
C HIS A 172 -7.15 -2.94 3.68
N ARG A 173 -6.09 -2.47 4.35
CA ARG A 173 -6.16 -2.11 5.77
C ARG A 173 -7.10 -0.93 5.99
N GLY A 174 -7.03 0.08 5.10
CA GLY A 174 -7.95 1.21 5.07
C GLY A 174 -9.40 0.77 4.97
N GLN A 175 -9.73 -0.16 4.05
CA GLN A 175 -11.08 -0.72 3.91
C GLN A 175 -11.53 -1.41 5.20
N LYS A 176 -10.69 -2.24 5.82
CA LYS A 176 -11.05 -2.92 7.08
C LYS A 176 -11.31 -1.97 8.24
N ILE A 177 -10.56 -0.87 8.31
CA ILE A 177 -10.82 0.18 9.31
C ILE A 177 -12.16 0.84 9.05
N ILE A 178 -12.47 1.16 7.79
CA ILE A 178 -13.74 1.78 7.37
C ILE A 178 -14.92 0.84 7.63
N ASP A 179 -14.84 -0.44 7.23
CA ASP A 179 -15.87 -1.45 7.47
C ASP A 179 -16.21 -1.56 8.96
N ASN A 180 -15.19 -1.61 9.81
CA ASN A 180 -15.38 -1.63 11.27
C ASN A 180 -15.98 -0.31 11.79
N ALA A 181 -15.54 0.83 11.29
CA ALA A 181 -16.13 2.10 11.67
C ALA A 181 -17.62 2.14 11.34
N VAL A 182 -18.01 1.71 10.14
CA VAL A 182 -19.43 1.61 9.73
C VAL A 182 -20.19 0.65 10.63
N LYS A 183 -19.66 -0.57 10.85
CA LYS A 183 -20.26 -1.61 11.68
C LYS A 183 -20.56 -1.14 13.11
N PHE A 184 -19.68 -0.33 13.69
CA PHE A 184 -19.81 0.19 15.05
C PHE A 184 -20.32 1.63 15.12
N GLY A 185 -20.88 2.17 14.02
CA GLY A 185 -21.52 3.48 13.96
C GLY A 185 -20.56 4.64 14.22
N ARG A 186 -19.32 4.54 13.75
CA ARG A 186 -18.30 5.58 13.89
C ARG A 186 -18.09 6.32 12.58
N LYS A 187 -17.73 7.60 12.67
CA LYS A 187 -17.24 8.42 11.55
C LYS A 187 -15.74 8.24 11.40
N VAL A 188 -15.25 8.38 10.18
CA VAL A 188 -13.84 8.27 9.85
C VAL A 188 -13.34 9.62 9.36
N ALA A 189 -12.23 10.08 9.91
CA ALA A 189 -11.47 11.21 9.38
C ALA A 189 -10.08 10.73 8.97
N VAL A 190 -9.56 11.29 7.89
CA VAL A 190 -8.19 10.99 7.41
C VAL A 190 -7.30 12.18 7.74
N SER A 191 -6.10 11.91 8.21
CA SER A 191 -5.12 12.92 8.55
C SER A 191 -3.80 12.65 7.85
N GLY A 192 -3.28 13.66 7.17
CA GLY A 192 -2.01 13.59 6.45
C GLY A 192 -2.19 13.54 4.94
N ARG A 193 -1.50 14.49 4.25
CA ARG A 193 -1.63 14.68 2.79
C ARG A 193 -1.45 13.39 1.98
N SER A 194 -0.42 12.61 2.30
CA SER A 194 -0.17 11.34 1.61
C SER A 194 -1.36 10.38 1.75
N MET A 195 -1.89 10.22 2.96
CA MET A 195 -3.04 9.35 3.21
C MET A 195 -4.30 9.87 2.51
N GLU A 196 -4.56 11.19 2.56
CA GLU A 196 -5.69 11.82 1.89
C GLU A 196 -5.65 11.59 0.36
N ASN A 197 -4.47 11.76 -0.25
CA ASN A 197 -4.29 11.53 -1.70
C ASN A 197 -4.52 10.05 -2.07
N VAL A 198 -3.98 9.11 -1.30
CA VAL A 198 -4.16 7.68 -1.59
C VAL A 198 -5.62 7.26 -1.39
N VAL A 199 -6.27 7.71 -0.32
CA VAL A 199 -7.69 7.41 -0.07
C VAL A 199 -8.57 7.96 -1.18
N ALA A 200 -8.36 9.21 -1.62
CA ALA A 200 -9.10 9.81 -2.72
C ALA A 200 -8.93 9.02 -4.03
N LEU A 201 -7.69 8.68 -4.37
CA LEU A 201 -7.38 7.86 -5.54
C LEU A 201 -8.00 6.46 -5.46
N ALA A 202 -7.91 5.81 -4.30
CA ALA A 202 -8.45 4.47 -4.11
C ALA A 202 -9.99 4.44 -4.22
N ILE A 203 -10.68 5.50 -3.79
CA ILE A 203 -12.12 5.68 -3.99
C ILE A 203 -12.42 5.86 -5.48
N GLU A 204 -11.71 6.76 -6.15
CA GLU A 204 -11.87 7.04 -7.59
C GLU A 204 -11.69 5.79 -8.45
N LEU A 205 -10.71 4.97 -8.11
CA LEU A 205 -10.38 3.74 -8.82
C LEU A 205 -11.24 2.53 -8.38
N GLY A 206 -12.08 2.66 -7.33
CA GLY A 206 -12.95 1.59 -6.85
C GLY A 206 -12.25 0.54 -5.97
N TYR A 207 -11.09 0.86 -5.40
CA TYR A 207 -10.39 0.00 -4.43
C TYR A 207 -10.84 0.25 -2.98
N LEU A 208 -11.50 1.39 -2.72
CA LEU A 208 -12.13 1.71 -1.44
C LEU A 208 -13.59 2.03 -1.65
N GLU A 209 -14.44 1.35 -0.90
CA GLU A 209 -15.87 1.59 -0.83
C GLU A 209 -16.22 2.25 0.51
N ILE A 210 -16.72 3.47 0.47
CA ILE A 210 -17.06 4.23 1.68
C ILE A 210 -18.53 4.64 1.61
N PRO A 211 -19.39 4.11 2.50
CA PRO A 211 -20.79 4.53 2.56
C PRO A 211 -20.93 6.04 2.78
N PRO A 212 -21.92 6.68 2.14
CA PRO A 212 -22.15 8.12 2.28
C PRO A 212 -22.22 8.55 3.74
N GLY A 213 -21.58 9.67 4.07
CA GLY A 213 -21.56 10.23 5.40
C GLY A 213 -20.68 9.52 6.42
N THR A 214 -19.91 8.49 6.03
CA THR A 214 -18.92 7.84 6.89
C THR A 214 -17.64 8.67 6.98
N LEU A 215 -17.12 9.13 5.84
CA LEU A 215 -15.93 9.97 5.78
C LEU A 215 -16.31 11.41 6.09
N VAL A 216 -15.53 12.06 6.96
CA VAL A 216 -15.74 13.44 7.40
C VAL A 216 -14.46 14.24 7.32
N ASP A 217 -14.57 15.55 7.08
CA ASP A 217 -13.41 16.45 7.11
C ASP A 217 -12.83 16.48 8.55
N LEU A 218 -11.50 16.46 8.63
CA LEU A 218 -10.78 16.50 9.90
C LEU A 218 -11.15 17.70 10.76
N LYS A 219 -11.53 18.83 10.16
CA LYS A 219 -11.99 20.03 10.87
C LYS A 219 -13.34 19.84 11.57
N MET A 220 -14.18 18.96 11.04
CA MET A 220 -15.50 18.65 11.58
C MET A 220 -15.45 17.70 12.78
N THR A 221 -14.31 17.04 13.02
CA THR A 221 -14.16 16.04 14.09
C THR A 221 -14.40 16.59 15.50
N ARG A 222 -14.26 17.91 15.70
CA ARG A 222 -14.53 18.58 16.98
C ARG A 222 -15.97 18.47 17.46
N ASN A 223 -16.90 18.26 16.52
CA ASN A 223 -18.34 18.18 16.78
C ASN A 223 -18.84 16.73 16.89
N ILE A 224 -17.92 15.74 16.78
CA ILE A 224 -18.26 14.31 16.83
C ILE A 224 -17.88 13.77 18.20
N PRO A 225 -18.79 13.04 18.89
CA PRO A 225 -18.46 12.38 20.14
C PRO A 225 -17.24 11.44 19.98
N ASP A 226 -16.39 11.42 20.99
CA ASP A 226 -15.13 10.66 20.92
C ASP A 226 -15.36 9.16 20.66
N ASP A 227 -16.39 8.55 21.25
CA ASP A 227 -16.78 7.17 21.01
C ASP A 227 -17.35 6.90 19.60
N LYS A 228 -17.57 7.95 18.81
CA LYS A 228 -18.08 7.90 17.43
C LYS A 228 -17.04 8.33 16.38
N LEU A 229 -15.79 8.48 16.78
CA LEU A 229 -14.74 8.99 15.90
C LEU A 229 -13.56 8.01 15.75
N VAL A 230 -13.12 7.82 14.51
CA VAL A 230 -11.88 7.16 14.14
C VAL A 230 -11.06 8.13 13.30
N ILE A 231 -9.78 8.24 13.58
CA ILE A 231 -8.82 9.02 12.78
C ILE A 231 -7.80 8.05 12.20
N ILE A 232 -7.70 7.99 10.87
CA ILE A 232 -6.67 7.25 10.16
C ILE A 232 -5.52 8.19 9.84
N THR A 233 -4.29 7.78 10.11
CA THR A 233 -3.10 8.62 9.95
C THR A 233 -1.90 7.81 9.43
N PRO A 234 -1.00 8.41 8.65
CA PRO A 234 0.31 7.85 8.37
C PRO A 234 1.24 8.03 9.59
N GLY A 235 2.41 7.41 9.55
CA GLY A 235 3.40 7.54 10.60
C GLY A 235 3.57 6.29 11.45
N SER A 236 3.08 5.15 10.97
CA SER A 236 3.22 3.87 11.66
C SER A 236 4.66 3.36 11.77
N GLN A 237 5.61 3.99 11.09
CA GLN A 237 7.04 3.70 11.16
C GLN A 237 7.83 4.75 11.98
N GLY A 238 7.12 5.66 12.65
CA GLY A 238 7.75 6.69 13.48
C GLY A 238 8.45 7.79 12.69
N GLU A 239 8.04 8.01 11.44
CA GLU A 239 8.63 9.05 10.58
C GLU A 239 8.46 10.44 11.23
N PRO A 240 9.54 11.22 11.41
CA PRO A 240 9.52 12.42 12.27
C PRO A 240 8.50 13.48 11.82
N MET A 241 8.26 13.61 10.51
CA MET A 241 7.33 14.62 9.97
C MET A 241 5.93 14.07 9.70
N SER A 242 5.66 12.81 10.06
CA SER A 242 4.36 12.18 9.86
C SER A 242 3.27 12.82 10.72
N ALA A 243 2.01 12.58 10.33
CA ALA A 243 0.90 13.11 11.10
C ALA A 243 0.85 12.49 12.51
N LEU A 244 1.14 11.18 12.67
CA LEU A 244 1.18 10.55 13.99
C LEU A 244 2.26 11.17 14.88
N SER A 245 3.49 11.31 14.40
CA SER A 245 4.59 11.90 15.17
C SER A 245 4.26 13.33 15.63
N ARG A 246 3.64 14.13 14.75
CA ARG A 246 3.17 15.48 15.11
C ARG A 246 1.98 15.46 16.09
N ILE A 247 1.13 14.46 16.04
CA ILE A 247 0.06 14.26 17.03
C ILE A 247 0.69 13.93 18.39
N ALA A 248 1.65 13.02 18.43
CA ALA A 248 2.35 12.61 19.64
C ALA A 248 3.12 13.76 20.31
N SER A 249 3.83 14.58 19.51
CA SER A 249 4.55 15.78 20.02
C SER A 249 3.62 16.97 20.34
N GLY A 250 2.32 16.88 20.06
CA GLY A 250 1.38 18.00 20.24
C GLY A 250 1.45 19.09 19.17
N GLU A 251 2.23 18.90 18.11
CA GLU A 251 2.43 19.88 17.03
C GLU A 251 1.40 19.80 15.90
N HIS A 252 0.54 18.75 15.90
CA HIS A 252 -0.47 18.60 14.87
C HIS A 252 -1.54 19.68 14.99
N LYS A 253 -1.83 20.40 13.88
CA LYS A 253 -2.71 21.58 13.87
C LYS A 253 -4.17 21.28 14.27
N SER A 254 -4.69 20.14 13.87
CA SER A 254 -6.13 19.82 13.99
C SER A 254 -6.42 18.73 15.02
N VAL A 255 -5.48 17.81 15.27
CA VAL A 255 -5.67 16.70 16.20
C VAL A 255 -4.78 16.90 17.42
N LYS A 256 -5.38 16.91 18.60
CA LYS A 256 -4.68 16.92 19.89
C LYS A 256 -5.05 15.66 20.63
N LEU A 257 -4.08 15.00 21.26
CA LEU A 257 -4.32 13.85 22.11
C LEU A 257 -5.15 14.24 23.31
N LYS A 258 -6.07 13.38 23.68
CA LYS A 258 -6.91 13.50 24.87
C LYS A 258 -6.66 12.32 25.79
N LYS A 259 -6.82 12.54 27.09
CA LYS A 259 -6.80 11.44 28.05
C LYS A 259 -7.88 10.41 27.69
N GLY A 260 -7.46 9.16 27.52
CA GLY A 260 -8.35 8.05 27.16
C GLY A 260 -8.41 7.75 25.65
N ASP A 261 -7.76 8.53 24.77
CA ASP A 261 -7.61 8.15 23.36
C ASP A 261 -6.98 6.79 23.23
N MET A 262 -7.48 6.01 22.28
CA MET A 262 -6.88 4.74 21.90
C MET A 262 -6.04 4.95 20.64
N VAL A 263 -4.73 4.76 20.75
CA VAL A 263 -3.80 4.84 19.63
C VAL A 263 -3.37 3.45 19.23
N ILE A 264 -3.49 3.14 17.93
CA ILE A 264 -3.18 1.82 17.36
C ILE A 264 -2.14 2.01 16.28
N LEU A 265 -0.99 1.34 16.42
CA LEU A 265 -0.02 1.20 15.33
C LEU A 265 -0.35 -0.12 14.61
N SER A 266 -0.94 0.01 13.41
CA SER A 266 -1.40 -1.12 12.62
C SER A 266 -0.36 -1.53 11.57
N SER A 267 0.87 -1.71 12.02
CA SER A 267 2.01 -2.21 11.24
C SER A 267 3.07 -2.77 12.19
N THR A 268 3.91 -3.65 11.64
CA THR A 268 5.15 -4.05 12.31
C THR A 268 6.25 -3.06 11.91
N PRO A 269 7.16 -2.66 12.80
CA PRO A 269 8.31 -1.87 12.42
C PRO A 269 9.13 -2.55 11.32
N VAL A 270 9.45 -1.82 10.27
CA VAL A 270 10.41 -2.25 9.25
C VAL A 270 11.78 -2.33 9.92
N PRO A 271 12.64 -3.32 9.59
CA PRO A 271 13.98 -3.41 10.15
C PRO A 271 14.74 -2.08 10.09
N GLY A 272 15.21 -1.62 11.25
CA GLY A 272 15.87 -0.31 11.41
C GLY A 272 14.96 0.83 11.93
N ASN A 273 13.63 0.65 11.92
CA ASN A 273 12.69 1.67 12.41
C ASN A 273 12.20 1.41 13.85
N GLU A 274 12.65 0.35 14.51
CA GLU A 274 12.18 -0.05 15.84
C GLU A 274 12.32 1.08 16.87
N LYS A 275 13.47 1.77 16.84
CA LYS A 275 13.73 2.89 17.75
C LYS A 275 12.83 4.09 17.46
N THR A 276 12.61 4.44 16.20
CA THR A 276 11.75 5.56 15.82
C THR A 276 10.29 5.30 16.18
N VAL A 277 9.80 4.09 15.94
CA VAL A 277 8.45 3.67 16.34
C VAL A 277 8.30 3.69 17.86
N SER A 278 9.30 3.22 18.59
CA SER A 278 9.28 3.23 20.06
C SER A 278 9.30 4.63 20.68
N ASN A 279 9.80 5.63 19.95
CA ASN A 279 9.86 7.02 20.42
C ASN A 279 8.54 7.78 20.24
N VAL A 280 7.63 7.27 19.41
CA VAL A 280 6.29 7.85 19.18
C VAL A 280 5.29 7.26 20.14
#